data_8c0b24c802a8c2d0988837a9bd9ee906
#
_entry.id   8c0b24c802a8c2d0988837a9bd9ee906
#
_cell.length_a   1.000
_cell.length_b   1.000
_cell.length_c   1.000
_cell.angle_alpha   90.00
_cell.angle_beta   90.00
_cell.angle_gamma   90.00
#
_symmetry.space_group_name_H-M   'P 1'
#
loop_
_entity.id
_entity.type
_entity.pdbx_description
1 polymer ?
#
loop_
_entity_poly.entity_id
_entity_poly.type
_entity_poly.pdbx_seq_one_letter_code
_entity_poly.pdbx_strand_id
1 'polypeptide(L)'
;MARMICAVKRKYWVPSQSKPPKKTLCIIGDSHLGSVKRALDAGLVDLAGFDTELWGAQGPAFRQLNLIDGAYRAQSPQAVEAVLQINGQGRAHVAPGDFDIFLFYGARLRMAEFMPPMLHHMALPNGAISRAVLAAATERFVRGTRAARVAMHFAGAGARVYFAPTPLFTDGVIDFEKARWAVRDFPLAWAADAPQRAPLWQALADTFAAAGVGFVPQPEDTICRGVFTKANYAPEGALDARDVVHKSPEFAAVMMRAFLAGLN
;
A
#
# COMPACT_ATOMS: atom_id res chain seq x y z
N MET A 1 31.29 74.75 17.78
CA MET A 1 31.25 73.46 18.48
C MET A 1 30.12 72.64 17.87
N ALA A 2 30.40 71.68 16.94
CA ALA A 2 29.42 70.81 16.29
C ALA A 2 29.37 69.48 17.04
N ARG A 3 28.20 69.14 17.59
CA ARG A 3 27.97 67.83 18.22
C ARG A 3 27.66 66.78 17.13
N MET A 4 28.54 65.79 16.95
CA MET A 4 28.39 64.63 16.14
C MET A 4 27.47 63.61 16.84
N ILE A 5 26.27 63.40 16.36
CA ILE A 5 25.33 62.39 16.85
C ILE A 5 25.68 61.07 16.17
N CYS A 6 26.23 60.13 16.91
CA CYS A 6 26.57 58.79 16.46
C CYS A 6 25.27 57.92 16.49
N ALA A 7 24.70 57.61 15.34
CA ALA A 7 23.53 56.75 15.23
C ALA A 7 23.94 55.27 15.34
N VAL A 8 23.66 54.65 16.48
CA VAL A 8 23.86 53.22 16.71
C VAL A 8 22.75 52.43 15.99
N LYS A 9 23.09 51.80 14.86
CA LYS A 9 22.21 50.87 14.19
C LYS A 9 22.04 49.60 15.05
N ARG A 10 20.90 49.46 15.74
CA ARG A 10 20.48 48.20 16.37
C ARG A 10 20.22 47.15 15.27
N LYS A 11 21.07 46.13 15.14
CA LYS A 11 20.81 44.93 14.40
C LYS A 11 19.70 44.16 15.13
N TYR A 12 18.48 44.17 14.58
CA TYR A 12 17.44 43.29 15.03
C TYR A 12 17.82 41.88 14.62
N TRP A 13 18.07 41.00 15.60
CA TRP A 13 18.22 39.57 15.41
C TRP A 13 16.83 39.02 15.11
N VAL A 14 16.57 38.58 13.88
CA VAL A 14 15.37 37.83 13.48
C VAL A 14 15.70 36.36 13.73
N PRO A 15 14.98 35.67 14.64
CA PRO A 15 15.19 34.23 14.83
C PRO A 15 14.94 33.53 13.48
N SER A 16 15.89 32.73 13.01
CA SER A 16 15.70 31.87 11.88
C SER A 16 14.53 30.92 12.22
N GLN A 17 13.42 31.02 11.49
CA GLN A 17 12.33 30.06 11.63
C GLN A 17 12.89 28.70 11.26
N SER A 18 13.18 27.87 12.26
CA SER A 18 13.51 26.46 12.03
C SER A 18 12.34 25.82 11.30
N LYS A 19 12.63 25.21 10.15
CA LYS A 19 11.64 24.45 9.38
C LYS A 19 10.98 23.42 10.33
N PRO A 20 9.65 23.29 10.35
CA PRO A 20 9.01 22.32 11.23
C PRO A 20 9.57 20.92 10.96
N PRO A 21 9.71 20.07 11.99
CA PRO A 21 10.21 18.72 11.81
C PRO A 21 9.31 17.98 10.81
N LYS A 22 9.94 17.20 9.92
CA LYS A 22 9.20 16.36 8.97
C LYS A 22 8.44 15.28 9.73
N LYS A 23 7.25 14.91 9.24
CA LYS A 23 6.55 13.73 9.73
C LYS A 23 7.30 12.46 9.32
N THR A 24 7.29 11.47 10.18
CA THR A 24 7.88 10.16 9.90
C THR A 24 6.85 9.23 9.23
N LEU A 25 7.27 8.53 8.16
CA LEU A 25 6.44 7.60 7.39
C LEU A 25 7.13 6.24 7.29
N CYS A 26 6.48 5.19 7.78
CA CYS A 26 6.91 3.82 7.53
C CYS A 26 6.04 3.18 6.43
N ILE A 27 6.67 2.72 5.35
CA ILE A 27 6.00 1.95 4.30
C ILE A 27 6.32 0.47 4.50
N ILE A 28 5.31 -0.29 4.94
CA ILE A 28 5.43 -1.71 5.28
C ILE A 28 4.92 -2.55 4.11
N GLY A 29 5.72 -3.51 3.62
CA GLY A 29 5.27 -4.35 2.51
C GLY A 29 6.14 -5.57 2.27
N ASP A 30 5.74 -6.31 1.22
CA ASP A 30 6.50 -7.45 0.72
C ASP A 30 7.35 -7.06 -0.51
N SER A 31 7.49 -7.95 -1.49
CA SER A 31 8.26 -7.69 -2.71
C SER A 31 7.81 -6.45 -3.50
N HIS A 32 6.59 -5.95 -3.28
CA HIS A 32 6.08 -4.72 -3.90
C HIS A 32 6.83 -3.47 -3.44
N LEU A 33 7.52 -3.49 -2.28
CA LEU A 33 8.38 -2.38 -1.86
C LEU A 33 9.49 -2.06 -2.88
N GLY A 34 9.93 -3.05 -3.63
CA GLY A 34 10.93 -2.85 -4.69
C GLY A 34 10.49 -1.85 -5.77
N SER A 35 9.20 -1.83 -6.13
CA SER A 35 8.69 -0.84 -7.08
C SER A 35 8.56 0.54 -6.45
N VAL A 36 8.18 0.62 -5.16
CA VAL A 36 8.16 1.90 -4.42
C VAL A 36 9.56 2.48 -4.33
N LYS A 37 10.55 1.68 -3.93
CA LYS A 37 11.95 2.13 -3.86
C LYS A 37 12.42 2.69 -5.21
N ARG A 38 12.21 1.94 -6.31
CA ARG A 38 12.59 2.41 -7.65
C ARG A 38 11.86 3.68 -8.06
N ALA A 39 10.58 3.85 -7.69
CA ALA A 39 9.82 5.06 -7.96
C ALA A 39 10.39 6.28 -7.22
N LEU A 40 10.82 6.10 -5.96
CA LEU A 40 11.48 7.13 -5.16
C LEU A 40 12.87 7.47 -5.73
N ASP A 41 13.68 6.47 -6.03
CA ASP A 41 15.04 6.64 -6.59
C ASP A 41 14.99 7.36 -7.96
N ALA A 42 13.95 7.12 -8.76
CA ALA A 42 13.73 7.76 -10.06
C ALA A 42 13.02 9.13 -9.97
N GLY A 43 12.69 9.61 -8.77
CA GLY A 43 11.98 10.89 -8.59
C GLY A 43 10.56 10.93 -9.14
N LEU A 44 9.91 9.77 -9.36
CA LEU A 44 8.56 9.69 -9.91
C LEU A 44 7.48 10.09 -8.90
N VAL A 45 7.81 10.13 -7.61
CA VAL A 45 6.95 10.58 -6.51
C VAL A 45 7.77 11.37 -5.50
N ASP A 46 7.21 12.46 -5.02
CA ASP A 46 7.85 13.32 -4.03
C ASP A 46 7.30 13.02 -2.62
N LEU A 47 8.17 12.52 -1.75
CA LEU A 47 7.94 12.34 -0.31
C LEU A 47 8.79 13.32 0.53
N ALA A 48 9.27 14.42 -0.05
CA ALA A 48 10.17 15.36 0.65
C ALA A 48 9.58 15.96 1.94
N GLY A 49 8.23 15.90 2.11
CA GLY A 49 7.54 16.27 3.34
C GLY A 49 7.67 15.25 4.49
N PHE A 50 8.22 14.06 4.19
CA PHE A 50 8.34 12.96 5.15
C PHE A 50 9.80 12.54 5.33
N ASP A 51 10.09 12.02 6.53
CA ASP A 51 11.23 11.15 6.79
C ASP A 51 10.74 9.71 6.63
N THR A 52 11.16 9.05 5.54
CA THR A 52 10.53 7.81 5.06
C THR A 52 11.43 6.60 5.26
N GLU A 53 10.89 5.55 5.89
CA GLU A 53 11.52 4.24 6.02
C GLU A 53 10.70 3.18 5.26
N LEU A 54 11.39 2.34 4.45
CA LEU A 54 10.80 1.13 3.88
C LEU A 54 11.09 -0.03 4.82
N TRP A 55 10.06 -0.78 5.24
CA TRP A 55 10.19 -1.89 6.16
C TRP A 55 9.41 -3.12 5.69
N GLY A 56 10.02 -4.29 5.75
CA GLY A 56 9.37 -5.53 5.34
C GLY A 56 10.33 -6.58 4.84
N ALA A 57 9.81 -7.58 4.14
CA ALA A 57 10.62 -8.67 3.62
C ALA A 57 10.01 -9.25 2.34
N GLN A 58 10.81 -9.89 1.49
CA GLN A 58 10.34 -10.51 0.26
C GLN A 58 9.96 -11.99 0.47
N GLY A 59 9.09 -12.49 -0.40
CA GLY A 59 8.81 -13.92 -0.55
C GLY A 59 8.44 -14.64 0.75
N PRO A 60 9.09 -15.79 1.05
CA PRO A 60 8.81 -16.56 2.27
C PRO A 60 9.14 -15.81 3.57
N ALA A 61 10.15 -14.93 3.57
CA ALA A 61 10.57 -14.17 4.74
C ALA A 61 9.44 -13.25 5.26
N PHE A 62 8.63 -12.67 4.38
CA PHE A 62 7.45 -11.89 4.79
C PHE A 62 6.45 -12.71 5.62
N ARG A 63 6.36 -14.03 5.39
CA ARG A 63 5.50 -14.93 6.17
C ARG A 63 6.02 -15.18 7.58
N GLN A 64 7.27 -14.80 7.86
CA GLN A 64 7.90 -14.91 9.18
C GLN A 64 7.81 -13.60 9.98
N LEU A 65 7.08 -12.61 9.46
CA LEU A 65 6.76 -11.40 10.20
C LEU A 65 5.47 -11.63 10.99
N ASN A 66 5.49 -11.39 12.31
CA ASN A 66 4.34 -11.61 13.18
C ASN A 66 4.18 -10.47 14.18
N LEU A 67 2.94 -10.29 14.65
CA LEU A 67 2.65 -9.41 15.76
C LEU A 67 3.03 -10.13 17.06
N ILE A 68 4.01 -9.56 17.78
CA ILE A 68 4.52 -10.10 19.05
C ILE A 68 4.70 -8.92 20.00
N ASP A 69 4.13 -8.98 21.18
CA ASP A 69 4.20 -7.92 22.20
C ASP A 69 3.85 -6.53 21.66
N GLY A 70 2.80 -6.47 20.81
CA GLY A 70 2.33 -5.24 20.22
C GLY A 70 3.18 -4.69 19.05
N ALA A 71 4.30 -5.32 18.70
CA ALA A 71 5.16 -4.92 17.59
C ALA A 71 5.13 -5.95 16.44
N TYR A 72 5.29 -5.48 15.21
CA TYR A 72 5.46 -6.34 14.04
C TYR A 72 6.93 -6.71 13.91
N ARG A 73 7.25 -8.00 14.10
CA ARG A 73 8.62 -8.51 14.27
C ARG A 73 8.97 -9.60 13.27
N ALA A 74 10.22 -9.62 12.83
CA ALA A 74 10.81 -10.75 12.14
C ALA A 74 11.16 -11.86 13.16
N GLN A 75 10.72 -13.11 12.90
CA GLN A 75 10.88 -14.23 13.85
C GLN A 75 12.08 -15.13 13.56
N SER A 76 12.47 -15.27 12.29
CA SER A 76 13.59 -16.12 11.91
C SER A 76 14.82 -15.28 11.56
N PRO A 77 16.05 -15.84 11.70
CA PRO A 77 17.26 -15.15 11.25
C PRO A 77 17.19 -14.67 9.80
N GLN A 78 16.60 -15.48 8.89
CA GLN A 78 16.43 -15.12 7.48
C GLN A 78 15.44 -13.95 7.30
N ALA A 79 14.38 -13.90 8.11
CA ALA A 79 13.44 -12.78 8.07
C ALA A 79 14.05 -11.50 8.65
N VAL A 80 14.84 -11.60 9.70
CA VAL A 80 15.60 -10.47 10.27
C VAL A 80 16.55 -9.91 9.22
N GLU A 81 17.36 -10.75 8.59
CA GLU A 81 18.30 -10.35 7.54
C GLU A 81 17.58 -9.67 6.38
N ALA A 82 16.47 -10.25 5.89
CA ALA A 82 15.68 -9.68 4.81
C ALA A 82 15.11 -8.29 5.14
N VAL A 83 14.65 -8.09 6.38
CA VAL A 83 14.16 -6.79 6.85
C VAL A 83 15.29 -5.77 6.92
N LEU A 84 16.44 -6.15 7.47
CA LEU A 84 17.61 -5.28 7.60
C LEU A 84 18.18 -4.87 6.24
N GLN A 85 18.14 -5.76 5.24
CA GLN A 85 18.53 -5.44 3.86
C GLN A 85 17.62 -4.39 3.21
N ILE A 86 16.32 -4.39 3.56
CA ILE A 86 15.37 -3.42 3.00
C ILE A 86 15.51 -2.06 3.67
N ASN A 87 15.57 -2.01 4.99
CA ASN A 87 15.54 -0.74 5.71
C ASN A 87 16.92 -0.10 5.96
N GLY A 88 17.99 -0.88 5.89
CA GLY A 88 19.37 -0.39 6.03
C GLY A 88 19.70 0.26 7.39
N GLN A 89 18.79 0.24 8.37
CA GLN A 89 18.90 1.00 9.63
C GLN A 89 18.98 0.13 10.89
N GLY A 90 19.07 -1.19 10.71
CA GLY A 90 19.20 -2.11 11.83
C GLY A 90 17.89 -2.36 12.62
N ARG A 91 16.73 -1.98 12.08
CA ARG A 91 15.42 -2.13 12.70
C ARG A 91 14.79 -3.46 12.32
N ALA A 92 14.78 -4.45 13.21
CA ALA A 92 14.18 -5.77 12.99
C ALA A 92 12.68 -5.83 13.37
N HIS A 93 12.12 -4.75 13.91
CA HIS A 93 10.70 -4.64 14.26
C HIS A 93 10.21 -3.20 14.14
N VAL A 94 8.90 -3.03 14.05
CA VAL A 94 8.19 -1.75 14.13
C VAL A 94 7.01 -1.87 15.08
N ALA A 95 6.75 -0.80 15.83
CA ALA A 95 5.65 -0.68 16.78
C ALA A 95 4.78 0.55 16.48
N PRO A 96 3.53 0.62 16.96
CA PRO A 96 2.59 1.71 16.66
C PRO A 96 3.11 3.13 16.92
N GLY A 97 4.00 3.31 17.89
CA GLY A 97 4.58 4.61 18.26
C GLY A 97 5.87 5.01 17.54
N ASP A 98 6.41 4.15 16.66
CA ASP A 98 7.71 4.40 16.03
C ASP A 98 7.65 5.46 14.92
N PHE A 99 6.48 5.66 14.32
CA PHE A 99 6.27 6.59 13.19
C PHE A 99 4.94 7.33 13.32
N ASP A 100 4.86 8.54 12.76
CA ASP A 100 3.62 9.32 12.71
C ASP A 100 2.57 8.68 11.80
N ILE A 101 3.02 8.00 10.73
CA ILE A 101 2.15 7.37 9.71
C ILE A 101 2.72 6.03 9.29
N PHE A 102 1.84 5.04 9.15
CA PHE A 102 2.13 3.75 8.56
C PHE A 102 1.34 3.54 7.27
N LEU A 103 1.99 3.12 6.20
CA LEU A 103 1.36 2.63 4.99
C LEU A 103 1.69 1.15 4.78
N PHE A 104 0.72 0.26 4.89
CA PHE A 104 0.86 -1.12 4.46
C PHE A 104 0.65 -1.18 2.94
N TYR A 105 1.71 -1.47 2.17
CA TYR A 105 1.70 -1.42 0.71
C TYR A 105 1.92 -2.80 0.10
N GLY A 106 0.95 -3.30 -0.67
CA GLY A 106 1.04 -4.59 -1.33
C GLY A 106 1.20 -5.79 -0.37
N ALA A 107 0.87 -5.60 0.92
CA ALA A 107 1.14 -6.52 2.01
C ALA A 107 0.19 -7.73 2.02
N ARG A 108 0.14 -8.47 0.89
CA ARG A 108 -0.57 -9.74 0.69
C ARG A 108 -2.09 -9.73 0.85
N LEU A 109 -2.75 -8.58 0.83
CA LEU A 109 -4.19 -8.51 0.59
C LEU A 109 -4.42 -8.64 -0.91
N ARG A 110 -4.55 -9.87 -1.41
CA ARG A 110 -4.50 -10.21 -2.83
C ARG A 110 -5.84 -9.97 -3.50
N MET A 111 -6.01 -8.79 -4.09
CA MET A 111 -7.26 -8.43 -4.78
C MET A 111 -7.65 -9.38 -5.91
N ALA A 112 -6.68 -10.01 -6.57
CA ALA A 112 -6.92 -11.02 -7.59
C ALA A 112 -7.59 -12.32 -7.05
N GLU A 113 -7.57 -12.54 -5.72
CA GLU A 113 -8.26 -13.66 -5.07
C GLU A 113 -9.68 -13.30 -4.61
N PHE A 114 -10.00 -12.00 -4.53
CA PHE A 114 -11.27 -11.49 -4.02
C PHE A 114 -12.16 -10.91 -5.11
N MET A 115 -11.67 -9.99 -5.93
CA MET A 115 -12.48 -9.28 -6.91
C MET A 115 -13.04 -10.16 -8.02
N PRO A 116 -12.25 -11.00 -8.71
CA PRO A 116 -12.77 -11.80 -9.84
C PRO A 116 -13.93 -12.70 -9.44
N PRO A 117 -13.86 -13.53 -8.37
CA PRO A 117 -15.00 -14.38 -7.99
C PRO A 117 -16.24 -13.58 -7.61
N MET A 118 -16.08 -12.44 -6.91
CA MET A 118 -17.21 -11.60 -6.50
C MET A 118 -17.90 -10.98 -7.73
N LEU A 119 -17.14 -10.36 -8.64
CA LEU A 119 -17.67 -9.72 -9.85
C LEU A 119 -18.30 -10.75 -10.80
N HIS A 120 -17.67 -11.92 -10.93
CA HIS A 120 -18.21 -13.02 -11.73
C HIS A 120 -19.59 -13.46 -11.20
N HIS A 121 -19.68 -13.69 -9.88
CA HIS A 121 -20.95 -14.05 -9.25
C HIS A 121 -22.00 -12.95 -9.44
N MET A 122 -21.65 -11.68 -9.21
CA MET A 122 -22.57 -10.56 -9.41
C MET A 122 -23.07 -10.40 -10.85
N ALA A 123 -22.32 -10.88 -11.84
CA ALA A 123 -22.70 -10.85 -13.26
C ALA A 123 -23.59 -12.02 -13.70
N LEU A 124 -23.82 -13.03 -12.85
CA LEU A 124 -24.76 -14.11 -13.14
C LEU A 124 -26.22 -13.62 -13.10
N PRO A 125 -27.14 -14.22 -13.86
CA PRO A 125 -28.57 -13.78 -13.90
C PRO A 125 -29.25 -13.69 -12.53
N ASN A 126 -28.85 -14.53 -11.57
CA ASN A 126 -29.37 -14.55 -10.19
C ASN A 126 -28.26 -14.24 -9.16
N GLY A 127 -27.23 -13.55 -9.59
CA GLY A 127 -26.00 -13.33 -8.82
C GLY A 127 -26.02 -12.12 -7.89
N ALA A 128 -27.21 -11.55 -7.60
CA ALA A 128 -27.31 -10.41 -6.69
C ALA A 128 -26.74 -10.74 -5.29
N ILE A 129 -25.80 -9.94 -4.83
CA ILE A 129 -25.20 -10.07 -3.50
C ILE A 129 -25.81 -8.99 -2.59
N SER A 130 -26.42 -9.40 -1.46
CA SER A 130 -26.87 -8.43 -0.48
C SER A 130 -25.71 -7.70 0.18
N ARG A 131 -25.94 -6.48 0.68
CA ARG A 131 -24.93 -5.73 1.44
C ARG A 131 -24.36 -6.53 2.61
N ALA A 132 -25.21 -7.28 3.31
CA ALA A 132 -24.78 -8.07 4.46
C ALA A 132 -23.80 -9.19 4.05
N VAL A 133 -24.09 -9.89 2.95
CA VAL A 133 -23.23 -10.94 2.41
C VAL A 133 -21.90 -10.35 1.91
N LEU A 134 -21.95 -9.23 1.20
CA LEU A 134 -20.74 -8.53 0.74
C LEU A 134 -19.88 -8.08 1.92
N ALA A 135 -20.46 -7.47 2.93
CA ALA A 135 -19.75 -7.04 4.15
C ALA A 135 -19.08 -8.22 4.86
N ALA A 136 -19.81 -9.34 5.07
CA ALA A 136 -19.28 -10.53 5.72
C ALA A 136 -18.14 -11.18 4.90
N ALA A 137 -18.27 -11.26 3.58
CA ALA A 137 -17.22 -11.78 2.69
C ALA A 137 -15.97 -10.91 2.72
N THR A 138 -16.15 -9.59 2.70
CA THR A 138 -15.06 -8.60 2.77
C THR A 138 -14.35 -8.66 4.12
N GLU A 139 -15.09 -8.69 5.22
CA GLU A 139 -14.53 -8.80 6.56
C GLU A 139 -13.71 -10.09 6.70
N ARG A 140 -14.24 -11.23 6.25
CA ARG A 140 -13.52 -12.51 6.24
C ARG A 140 -12.23 -12.43 5.43
N PHE A 141 -12.27 -11.84 4.23
CA PHE A 141 -11.11 -11.67 3.36
C PHE A 141 -10.04 -10.79 4.01
N VAL A 142 -10.42 -9.64 4.53
CA VAL A 142 -9.50 -8.68 5.17
C VAL A 142 -8.90 -9.29 6.44
N ARG A 143 -9.72 -9.81 7.35
CA ARG A 143 -9.26 -10.43 8.60
C ARG A 143 -8.51 -11.75 8.39
N GLY A 144 -8.70 -12.42 7.26
CA GLY A 144 -7.89 -13.56 6.82
C GLY A 144 -6.44 -13.18 6.53
N THR A 145 -6.17 -11.91 6.21
CA THR A 145 -4.83 -11.41 5.87
C THR A 145 -4.08 -10.96 7.12
N ARG A 146 -2.91 -11.55 7.40
CA ARG A 146 -2.09 -11.22 8.58
C ARG A 146 -1.72 -9.74 8.64
N ALA A 147 -1.21 -9.18 7.54
CA ALA A 147 -0.79 -7.78 7.50
C ALA A 147 -1.97 -6.82 7.74
N ALA A 148 -3.19 -7.16 7.29
CA ALA A 148 -4.37 -6.37 7.59
C ALA A 148 -4.71 -6.40 9.10
N ARG A 149 -4.58 -7.57 9.76
CA ARG A 149 -4.76 -7.65 11.22
C ARG A 149 -3.70 -6.82 11.98
N VAL A 150 -2.45 -6.79 11.49
CA VAL A 150 -1.40 -5.94 12.10
C VAL A 150 -1.74 -4.46 11.90
N ALA A 151 -2.17 -4.06 10.71
CA ALA A 151 -2.60 -2.69 10.43
C ALA A 151 -3.75 -2.25 11.37
N MET A 152 -4.76 -3.11 11.53
CA MET A 152 -5.87 -2.87 12.46
C MET A 152 -5.41 -2.78 13.93
N HIS A 153 -4.46 -3.63 14.34
CA HIS A 153 -3.88 -3.57 15.68
C HIS A 153 -3.14 -2.25 15.91
N PHE A 154 -2.33 -1.80 14.93
CA PHE A 154 -1.61 -0.53 15.02
C PHE A 154 -2.57 0.65 15.13
N ALA A 155 -3.63 0.66 14.33
CA ALA A 155 -4.67 1.68 14.40
C ALA A 155 -5.40 1.66 15.75
N GLY A 156 -5.74 0.48 16.26
CA GLY A 156 -6.34 0.31 17.60
C GLY A 156 -5.43 0.78 18.74
N ALA A 157 -4.12 0.79 18.53
CA ALA A 157 -3.12 1.35 19.45
C ALA A 157 -2.89 2.87 19.25
N GLY A 158 -3.68 3.54 18.40
CA GLY A 158 -3.62 4.99 18.19
C GLY A 158 -2.71 5.45 17.05
N ALA A 159 -2.07 4.54 16.31
CA ALA A 159 -1.27 4.92 15.15
C ALA A 159 -2.14 5.35 13.96
N ARG A 160 -1.67 6.31 13.16
CA ARG A 160 -2.30 6.68 11.89
C ARG A 160 -1.86 5.69 10.80
N VAL A 161 -2.80 4.83 10.36
CA VAL A 161 -2.50 3.69 9.48
C VAL A 161 -3.31 3.76 8.19
N TYR A 162 -2.65 3.43 7.08
CA TYR A 162 -3.25 3.26 5.76
C TYR A 162 -2.92 1.89 5.19
N PHE A 163 -3.80 1.35 4.36
CA PHE A 163 -3.60 0.07 3.70
C PHE A 163 -3.88 0.16 2.20
N ALA A 164 -2.86 -0.10 1.38
CA ALA A 164 -2.96 -0.27 -0.06
C ALA A 164 -2.83 -1.77 -0.39
N PRO A 165 -3.81 -2.40 -1.06
CA PRO A 165 -3.80 -3.83 -1.32
C PRO A 165 -2.74 -4.23 -2.34
N THR A 166 -2.49 -5.54 -2.47
CA THR A 166 -1.73 -6.09 -3.59
C THR A 166 -2.46 -5.76 -4.90
N PRO A 167 -1.78 -5.20 -5.90
CA PRO A 167 -2.40 -4.85 -7.17
C PRO A 167 -3.06 -6.04 -7.87
N LEU A 168 -4.04 -5.77 -8.70
CA LEU A 168 -4.62 -6.75 -9.63
C LEU A 168 -3.53 -7.31 -10.56
N PHE A 169 -3.74 -8.51 -11.09
CA PHE A 169 -2.79 -9.13 -12.02
C PHE A 169 -2.61 -8.30 -13.28
N THR A 170 -1.42 -8.35 -13.87
CA THR A 170 -1.10 -7.62 -15.09
C THR A 170 -1.80 -8.23 -16.29
N ASP A 171 -2.47 -7.41 -17.09
CA ASP A 171 -3.06 -7.82 -18.37
C ASP A 171 -1.98 -8.30 -19.34
N GLY A 172 -2.33 -9.26 -20.23
CA GLY A 172 -1.42 -9.85 -21.19
C GLY A 172 -0.53 -10.99 -20.64
N VAL A 173 -0.50 -11.21 -19.32
CA VAL A 173 0.23 -12.33 -18.68
C VAL A 173 -0.70 -13.41 -18.16
N ILE A 174 -2.00 -13.30 -18.47
CA ILE A 174 -3.07 -14.15 -17.95
C ILE A 174 -2.97 -15.63 -18.40
N ASP A 175 -2.30 -15.90 -19.51
CA ASP A 175 -2.19 -17.24 -20.07
C ASP A 175 -1.26 -18.16 -19.28
N PHE A 176 -0.56 -17.63 -18.28
CA PHE A 176 0.32 -18.40 -17.43
C PHE A 176 -0.42 -19.10 -16.28
N GLU A 177 0.03 -20.32 -15.94
CA GLU A 177 -0.61 -21.17 -14.95
C GLU A 177 -0.85 -20.51 -13.59
N LYS A 178 0.07 -19.63 -13.15
CA LYS A 178 -0.05 -18.94 -11.86
C LYS A 178 -1.25 -18.00 -11.73
N ALA A 179 -1.77 -17.49 -12.86
CA ALA A 179 -2.95 -16.64 -12.88
C ALA A 179 -4.25 -17.43 -13.13
N ARG A 180 -4.12 -18.70 -13.50
CA ARG A 180 -5.19 -19.52 -14.08
C ARG A 180 -6.41 -19.62 -13.16
N TRP A 181 -6.21 -20.00 -11.92
CA TRP A 181 -7.31 -20.23 -10.98
C TRP A 181 -7.96 -18.94 -10.46
N ALA A 182 -7.20 -17.86 -10.34
CA ALA A 182 -7.71 -16.62 -9.77
C ALA A 182 -8.53 -15.78 -10.75
N VAL A 183 -8.34 -15.97 -12.06
CA VAL A 183 -8.95 -15.10 -13.07
C VAL A 183 -9.65 -15.87 -14.18
N ARG A 184 -9.08 -16.99 -14.67
CA ARG A 184 -9.68 -17.79 -15.76
C ARG A 184 -11.01 -18.43 -15.39
N ASP A 185 -11.15 -18.84 -14.12
CA ASP A 185 -12.37 -19.48 -13.63
C ASP A 185 -13.53 -18.48 -13.48
N PHE A 186 -13.24 -17.16 -13.63
CA PHE A 186 -14.19 -16.08 -13.45
C PHE A 186 -14.32 -15.15 -14.68
N PRO A 187 -14.65 -15.69 -15.87
CA PRO A 187 -14.61 -14.91 -17.13
C PRO A 187 -15.59 -13.74 -17.17
N LEU A 188 -16.74 -13.80 -16.48
CA LEU A 188 -17.69 -12.69 -16.46
C LEU A 188 -17.15 -11.44 -15.75
N ALA A 189 -16.19 -11.62 -14.85
CA ALA A 189 -15.53 -10.49 -14.17
C ALA A 189 -14.71 -9.63 -15.13
N TRP A 190 -14.33 -10.16 -16.31
CA TRP A 190 -13.48 -9.43 -17.27
C TRP A 190 -14.21 -8.29 -17.99
N ALA A 191 -15.54 -8.32 -17.98
CA ALA A 191 -16.37 -7.26 -18.55
C ALA A 191 -16.78 -6.19 -17.52
N ALA A 192 -16.41 -6.38 -16.24
CA ALA A 192 -16.82 -5.46 -15.17
C ALA A 192 -16.27 -4.05 -15.40
N ASP A 193 -17.13 -3.06 -15.27
CA ASP A 193 -16.79 -1.64 -15.33
C ASP A 193 -16.52 -1.03 -13.94
N ALA A 194 -16.16 0.24 -13.88
CA ALA A 194 -15.89 0.94 -12.63
C ALA A 194 -17.11 0.97 -11.68
N PRO A 195 -18.35 1.27 -12.13
CA PRO A 195 -19.55 1.15 -11.31
C PRO A 195 -19.76 -0.23 -10.67
N GLN A 196 -19.42 -1.30 -11.37
CA GLN A 196 -19.55 -2.66 -10.84
C GLN A 196 -18.47 -3.00 -9.80
N ARG A 197 -17.26 -2.43 -9.93
CA ARG A 197 -16.18 -2.57 -8.93
C ARG A 197 -16.38 -1.69 -7.69
N ALA A 198 -17.04 -0.55 -7.85
CA ALA A 198 -17.19 0.44 -6.78
C ALA A 198 -17.77 -0.13 -5.46
N PRO A 199 -18.80 -0.99 -5.45
CA PRO A 199 -19.29 -1.60 -4.22
C PRO A 199 -18.26 -2.45 -3.49
N LEU A 200 -17.34 -3.12 -4.22
CA LEU A 200 -16.29 -3.96 -3.64
C LEU A 200 -15.20 -3.09 -3.00
N TRP A 201 -14.77 -2.02 -3.69
CA TRP A 201 -13.84 -1.04 -3.12
C TRP A 201 -14.41 -0.35 -1.89
N GLN A 202 -15.71 0.01 -1.93
CA GLN A 202 -16.38 0.62 -0.78
C GLN A 202 -16.48 -0.33 0.40
N ALA A 203 -16.84 -1.60 0.20
CA ALA A 203 -16.91 -2.59 1.27
C ALA A 203 -15.55 -2.84 1.94
N LEU A 204 -14.46 -2.81 1.16
CA LEU A 204 -13.10 -2.87 1.70
C LEU A 204 -12.79 -1.61 2.53
N ALA A 205 -13.08 -0.43 1.99
CA ALA A 205 -12.87 0.83 2.69
C ALA A 205 -13.65 0.88 4.01
N ASP A 206 -14.93 0.48 4.01
CA ASP A 206 -15.77 0.44 5.21
C ASP A 206 -15.21 -0.54 6.26
N THR A 207 -14.73 -1.71 5.81
CA THR A 207 -14.13 -2.71 6.71
C THR A 207 -12.87 -2.20 7.38
N PHE A 208 -11.99 -1.52 6.64
CA PHE A 208 -10.77 -0.91 7.20
C PHE A 208 -11.11 0.29 8.08
N ALA A 209 -12.03 1.16 7.65
CA ALA A 209 -12.45 2.34 8.39
C ALA A 209 -13.07 1.98 9.75
N ALA A 210 -13.85 0.90 9.82
CA ALA A 210 -14.40 0.38 11.08
C ALA A 210 -13.31 -0.01 12.10
N ALA A 211 -12.08 -0.26 11.63
CA ALA A 211 -10.90 -0.53 12.47
C ALA A 211 -9.95 0.68 12.58
N GLY A 212 -10.34 1.87 12.13
CA GLY A 212 -9.50 3.07 12.16
C GLY A 212 -8.37 3.10 11.14
N VAL A 213 -8.43 2.27 10.10
CA VAL A 213 -7.42 2.20 9.03
C VAL A 213 -7.94 2.89 7.77
N GLY A 214 -7.17 3.81 7.20
CA GLY A 214 -7.45 4.38 5.88
C GLY A 214 -7.20 3.35 4.78
N PHE A 215 -8.08 3.28 3.78
CA PHE A 215 -7.90 2.35 2.65
C PHE A 215 -7.56 3.12 1.38
N VAL A 216 -6.54 2.65 0.65
CA VAL A 216 -6.08 3.23 -0.61
C VAL A 216 -6.38 2.23 -1.73
N PRO A 217 -7.51 2.35 -2.44
CA PRO A 217 -7.85 1.44 -3.54
C PRO A 217 -6.87 1.60 -4.71
N GLN A 218 -6.79 0.58 -5.55
CA GLN A 218 -6.10 0.72 -6.83
C GLN A 218 -6.86 1.72 -7.70
N PRO A 219 -6.23 2.79 -8.22
CA PRO A 219 -6.89 3.78 -9.06
C PRO A 219 -7.50 3.18 -10.32
N GLU A 220 -8.73 3.56 -10.65
CA GLU A 220 -9.52 3.00 -11.75
C GLU A 220 -8.87 3.20 -13.13
N ASP A 221 -8.14 4.29 -13.32
CA ASP A 221 -7.38 4.57 -14.54
C ASP A 221 -6.23 3.58 -14.79
N THR A 222 -5.83 2.83 -13.77
CA THR A 222 -4.83 1.74 -13.89
C THR A 222 -5.45 0.38 -14.22
N ILE A 223 -6.78 0.27 -14.18
CA ILE A 223 -7.50 -1.00 -14.36
C ILE A 223 -7.97 -1.13 -15.82
N CYS A 224 -7.93 -2.34 -16.34
CA CYS A 224 -8.50 -2.71 -17.63
C CYS A 224 -9.15 -4.09 -17.55
N ARG A 225 -9.97 -4.44 -18.56
CA ARG A 225 -10.63 -5.73 -18.67
C ARG A 225 -11.18 -6.22 -17.32
N GLY A 226 -11.91 -5.36 -16.64
CA GLY A 226 -12.60 -5.65 -15.39
C GLY A 226 -11.72 -5.83 -14.17
N VAL A 227 -10.72 -6.70 -14.22
CA VAL A 227 -9.98 -7.20 -13.06
C VAL A 227 -8.46 -7.26 -13.25
N PHE A 228 -7.94 -6.52 -14.23
CA PHE A 228 -6.51 -6.49 -14.53
C PHE A 228 -5.90 -5.11 -14.34
N THR A 229 -4.64 -5.07 -13.94
CA THR A 229 -3.80 -3.87 -14.09
C THR A 229 -3.35 -3.78 -15.54
N LYS A 230 -3.42 -2.60 -16.15
CA LYS A 230 -2.96 -2.35 -17.53
C LYS A 230 -1.53 -2.83 -17.75
N ALA A 231 -1.26 -3.41 -18.93
CA ALA A 231 0.03 -4.00 -19.29
C ALA A 231 1.21 -3.02 -19.25
N ASN A 232 0.97 -1.72 -19.49
CA ASN A 232 2.01 -0.69 -19.40
C ASN A 232 2.55 -0.43 -17.99
N TYR A 233 1.93 -1.02 -16.98
CA TYR A 233 2.42 -1.04 -15.60
C TYR A 233 3.16 -2.35 -15.23
N ALA A 234 3.40 -3.24 -16.19
CA ALA A 234 4.28 -4.38 -15.99
C ALA A 234 5.74 -3.90 -15.82
N PRO A 235 6.56 -4.53 -14.97
CA PRO A 235 7.99 -4.30 -15.02
C PRO A 235 8.57 -4.80 -16.35
N GLU A 236 9.71 -4.25 -16.74
CA GLU A 236 10.45 -4.73 -17.90
C GLU A 236 10.74 -6.23 -17.79
N GLY A 237 10.57 -6.96 -18.88
CA GLY A 237 10.73 -8.42 -18.91
C GLY A 237 9.66 -9.24 -18.20
N ALA A 238 8.59 -8.62 -17.69
CA ALA A 238 7.53 -9.34 -16.95
C ALA A 238 6.84 -10.42 -17.77
N LEU A 239 6.66 -10.19 -19.07
CA LEU A 239 6.05 -11.18 -19.98
C LEU A 239 6.93 -12.44 -20.09
N ASP A 240 8.23 -12.26 -20.30
CA ASP A 240 9.20 -13.34 -20.42
C ASP A 240 9.38 -14.09 -19.09
N ALA A 241 9.40 -13.33 -17.98
CA ALA A 241 9.48 -13.88 -16.64
C ALA A 241 8.15 -14.48 -16.14
N ARG A 242 7.06 -14.35 -16.91
CA ARG A 242 5.69 -14.74 -16.51
C ARG A 242 5.26 -14.13 -15.18
N ASP A 243 5.66 -12.87 -14.95
CA ASP A 243 5.40 -12.14 -13.70
C ASP A 243 4.09 -11.35 -13.79
N VAL A 244 3.02 -11.96 -13.35
CA VAL A 244 1.68 -11.33 -13.30
C VAL A 244 1.51 -10.39 -12.11
N VAL A 245 2.39 -10.46 -11.10
CA VAL A 245 2.16 -9.89 -9.77
C VAL A 245 2.85 -8.54 -9.61
N HIS A 246 4.14 -8.46 -9.91
CA HIS A 246 4.89 -7.24 -9.69
C HIS A 246 4.52 -6.14 -10.68
N LYS A 247 4.77 -4.90 -10.27
CA LYS A 247 4.44 -3.71 -11.05
C LYS A 247 5.67 -2.82 -11.22
N SER A 248 5.61 -1.99 -12.24
CA SER A 248 6.65 -1.01 -12.55
C SER A 248 6.73 0.12 -11.50
N PRO A 249 7.82 0.92 -11.50
CA PRO A 249 7.93 2.11 -10.67
C PRO A 249 6.82 3.14 -10.93
N GLU A 250 6.36 3.27 -12.19
CA GLU A 250 5.28 4.19 -12.59
C GLU A 250 3.97 3.82 -11.90
N PHE A 251 3.64 2.52 -11.80
CA PHE A 251 2.50 2.06 -11.04
C PHE A 251 2.63 2.42 -9.55
N ALA A 252 3.78 2.15 -8.95
CA ALA A 252 4.03 2.50 -7.57
C ALA A 252 3.87 4.00 -7.33
N ALA A 253 4.34 4.84 -8.26
CA ALA A 253 4.16 6.29 -8.19
C ALA A 253 2.68 6.71 -8.25
N VAL A 254 1.85 6.05 -9.07
CA VAL A 254 0.39 6.29 -9.11
C VAL A 254 -0.23 5.95 -7.76
N MET A 255 0.07 4.79 -7.20
CA MET A 255 -0.44 4.37 -5.89
C MET A 255 0.01 5.30 -4.76
N MET A 256 1.28 5.74 -4.77
CA MET A 256 1.79 6.66 -3.76
C MET A 256 1.12 8.04 -3.86
N ARG A 257 0.84 8.55 -5.06
CA ARG A 257 0.05 9.78 -5.23
C ARG A 257 -1.38 9.62 -4.71
N ALA A 258 -2.02 8.48 -4.95
CA ALA A 258 -3.35 8.19 -4.39
C ALA A 258 -3.32 8.16 -2.84
N PHE A 259 -2.29 7.56 -2.25
CA PHE A 259 -2.07 7.60 -0.79
C PHE A 259 -1.90 9.04 -0.28
N LEU A 260 -1.02 9.83 -0.90
CA LEU A 260 -0.76 11.21 -0.49
C LEU A 260 -2.02 12.09 -0.57
N ALA A 261 -2.85 11.91 -1.60
CA ALA A 261 -4.12 12.61 -1.74
C ALA A 261 -5.12 12.27 -0.61
N GLY A 262 -5.05 11.07 -0.05
CA GLY A 262 -5.87 10.62 1.07
C GLY A 262 -5.35 11.04 2.47
N LEU A 263 -4.22 11.74 2.55
CA LEU A 263 -3.66 12.23 3.82
C LEU A 263 -4.28 13.54 4.32
N ASN A 264 -4.97 14.28 3.45
CA ASN A 264 -5.54 15.60 3.71
C ASN A 264 -6.86 15.52 4.47
#